data_e8a8595c999847255772139f96c87f43
#
_entry.id   e8a8595c999847255772139f96c87f43
#
_cell.length_a   1.000
_cell.length_b   1.000
_cell.length_c   1.000
_cell.angle_alpha   90.00
_cell.angle_beta   90.00
_cell.angle_gamma   90.00
#
_symmetry.space_group_name_H-M   'P 1'
#
loop_
_entity.id
_entity.type
_entity.pdbx_description
1 polymer ?
#
loop_
_entity_poly.entity_id
_entity_poly.type
_entity_poly.pdbx_seq_one_letter_code
_entity_poly.pdbx_strand_id
1 'polypeptide(L)'
;MEKKKSKIKNGKSTMLLLVLSQIVIIFILIGASFKKNEVIVSPEDTDPVLVTNVSEVKLAGGEFDMGDKFGFVDPAHPSDELPIHKVKVNAFYMATTETSNKQFLDFLNSSLAKGKIEVKNNIVYGAGGTDIYYYTNQYASYYSIGYDGKTFSIADFRANHPIVGMMWIGAAAYCNWKSLQKGLQECYNLTTSVCDFTKSGYRLPTEAEWEYAARGGHTNPYYNYPNGNTIDKSGVNLPESGDPYEGGSIPNTTPIGFYDGKLKQKTDFNWPGSAATYQTSNGANDFGLYDMLGNVWEYINDWYGQNYYSTSPYDNPKGPETGFIMPDSKPYRGMRGGNWYNGLVVNGVNDGHSRVSNRNPSYYRGPQDPNHPYYHLGFRVARN
;
A
#
# COMPACT_ATOMS: atom_id res chain seq x y z
N MET A 1 -7.24 -87.50 7.15
CA MET A 1 -6.41 -86.53 6.42
C MET A 1 -7.21 -85.23 6.21
N GLU A 2 -7.62 -84.58 7.30
CA GLU A 2 -8.32 -83.27 7.26
C GLU A 2 -8.05 -82.56 8.58
N LYS A 3 -7.08 -81.71 8.61
CA LYS A 3 -6.90 -80.70 9.72
C LYS A 3 -5.61 -79.91 9.54
N LYS A 4 -5.34 -79.34 8.32
CA LYS A 4 -4.16 -78.47 8.15
C LYS A 4 -4.37 -77.28 7.20
N LYS A 5 -5.62 -76.92 6.84
CA LYS A 5 -5.87 -75.78 5.91
C LYS A 5 -6.60 -74.60 6.50
N SER A 6 -6.93 -74.53 7.80
CA SER A 6 -7.72 -73.40 8.39
C SER A 6 -6.92 -72.38 9.17
N LYS A 7 -5.60 -72.52 9.38
CA LYS A 7 -4.80 -71.63 10.19
C LYS A 7 -4.04 -70.52 9.43
N ILE A 8 -4.03 -70.61 8.06
CA ILE A 8 -3.26 -69.56 7.28
C ILE A 8 -4.13 -68.44 6.75
N LYS A 9 -5.46 -68.55 6.76
CA LYS A 9 -6.36 -67.49 6.29
C LYS A 9 -6.57 -66.34 7.29
N ASN A 10 -6.46 -66.63 8.58
CA ASN A 10 -6.71 -65.58 9.63
C ASN A 10 -5.52 -64.66 9.91
N GLY A 11 -4.29 -65.09 9.60
CA GLY A 11 -3.10 -64.24 9.80
C GLY A 11 -2.92 -63.13 8.76
N LYS A 12 -3.35 -63.36 7.54
CA LYS A 12 -3.25 -62.33 6.47
C LYS A 12 -4.33 -61.26 6.59
N SER A 13 -5.50 -61.59 7.11
CA SER A 13 -6.60 -60.64 7.32
C SER A 13 -6.32 -59.67 8.50
N THR A 14 -5.72 -60.21 9.57
CA THR A 14 -5.36 -59.42 10.76
C THR A 14 -4.17 -58.47 10.50
N MET A 15 -3.20 -58.92 9.67
CA MET A 15 -2.07 -58.10 9.28
C MET A 15 -2.47 -56.99 8.29
N LEU A 16 -3.45 -57.23 7.43
CA LEU A 16 -3.99 -56.23 6.51
C LEU A 16 -4.81 -55.13 7.27
N LEU A 17 -5.55 -55.53 8.29
CA LEU A 17 -6.30 -54.60 9.15
C LEU A 17 -5.37 -53.70 9.99
N LEU A 18 -4.26 -54.23 10.49
CA LEU A 18 -3.26 -53.46 11.24
C LEU A 18 -2.51 -52.48 10.34
N VAL A 19 -2.20 -52.85 9.10
CA VAL A 19 -1.55 -51.94 8.14
C VAL A 19 -2.52 -50.83 7.71
N LEU A 20 -3.79 -51.12 7.48
CA LEU A 20 -4.81 -50.12 7.16
C LEU A 20 -5.09 -49.15 8.33
N SER A 21 -5.07 -49.65 9.57
CA SER A 21 -5.23 -48.77 10.75
C SER A 21 -4.04 -47.82 10.94
N GLN A 22 -2.83 -48.26 10.67
CA GLN A 22 -1.64 -47.38 10.73
C GLN A 22 -1.59 -46.33 9.61
N ILE A 23 -2.05 -46.69 8.41
CA ILE A 23 -2.15 -45.72 7.30
C ILE A 23 -3.22 -44.66 7.60
N VAL A 24 -4.35 -45.02 8.18
CA VAL A 24 -5.39 -44.04 8.57
C VAL A 24 -4.91 -43.12 9.70
N ILE A 25 -4.13 -43.66 10.67
CA ILE A 25 -3.54 -42.81 11.72
C ILE A 25 -2.48 -41.87 11.15
N ILE A 26 -1.68 -42.29 10.18
CA ILE A 26 -0.69 -41.43 9.51
C ILE A 26 -1.40 -40.33 8.69
N PHE A 27 -2.51 -40.62 8.02
CA PHE A 27 -3.29 -39.60 7.31
C PHE A 27 -3.99 -38.63 8.26
N ILE A 28 -4.43 -39.03 9.42
CA ILE A 28 -5.00 -38.16 10.45
C ILE A 28 -3.90 -37.27 11.07
N LEU A 29 -2.68 -37.75 11.27
CA LEU A 29 -1.56 -36.96 11.80
C LEU A 29 -0.97 -36.00 10.76
N ILE A 30 -0.99 -36.32 9.48
CA ILE A 30 -0.57 -35.43 8.40
C ILE A 30 -1.65 -34.36 8.10
N GLY A 31 -2.94 -34.72 8.22
CA GLY A 31 -4.06 -33.78 8.08
C GLY A 31 -4.15 -32.73 9.19
N ALA A 32 -3.55 -32.98 10.36
CA ALA A 32 -3.54 -32.02 11.48
C ALA A 32 -2.43 -30.95 11.39
N SER A 33 -1.49 -31.08 10.44
CA SER A 33 -0.37 -30.12 10.29
C SER A 33 -0.61 -29.02 9.25
N PHE A 34 -1.71 -29.05 8.51
CA PHE A 34 -2.14 -27.93 7.65
C PHE A 34 -3.34 -27.23 8.25
N LYS A 35 -3.19 -26.62 9.42
CA LYS A 35 -4.08 -25.54 9.78
C LYS A 35 -3.74 -24.36 8.87
N LYS A 36 -4.53 -24.19 7.79
CA LYS A 36 -4.75 -22.88 7.22
C LYS A 36 -4.97 -21.90 8.38
N ASN A 37 -4.27 -20.79 8.40
CA ASN A 37 -4.60 -19.68 9.27
C ASN A 37 -6.05 -19.27 8.96
N GLU A 38 -6.99 -19.81 9.69
CA GLU A 38 -8.35 -19.28 9.70
C GLU A 38 -8.26 -17.90 10.33
N VAL A 39 -8.48 -16.88 9.51
CA VAL A 39 -8.75 -15.53 9.98
C VAL A 39 -10.00 -15.65 10.86
N ILE A 40 -9.86 -15.46 12.16
CA ILE A 40 -10.99 -15.37 13.08
C ILE A 40 -11.72 -14.07 12.74
N VAL A 41 -12.74 -14.17 11.91
CA VAL A 41 -13.68 -13.07 11.65
C VAL A 41 -14.63 -13.00 12.84
N SER A 42 -14.62 -11.86 13.51
CA SER A 42 -15.60 -11.53 14.55
C SER A 42 -17.02 -11.54 13.96
N PRO A 43 -18.07 -12.04 14.67
CA PRO A 43 -19.41 -12.25 14.11
C PRO A 43 -20.29 -10.99 13.97
N GLU A 44 -19.77 -9.78 13.88
CA GLU A 44 -20.58 -8.56 13.89
C GLU A 44 -20.39 -7.63 12.68
N ASP A 45 -20.11 -8.17 11.47
CA ASP A 45 -20.17 -7.34 10.26
C ASP A 45 -20.93 -8.07 9.15
N THR A 46 -22.23 -7.79 9.05
CA THR A 46 -23.12 -8.29 7.97
C THR A 46 -23.25 -7.32 6.80
N ASP A 47 -22.31 -6.40 6.61
CA ASP A 47 -22.24 -5.59 5.41
C ASP A 47 -21.53 -6.34 4.27
N PRO A 48 -21.96 -6.16 3.00
CA PRO A 48 -21.40 -6.89 1.87
C PRO A 48 -19.88 -6.59 1.79
N VAL A 49 -19.10 -7.66 1.82
CA VAL A 49 -17.64 -7.77 1.92
C VAL A 49 -16.90 -6.56 1.36
N LEU A 50 -16.86 -5.51 2.13
CA LEU A 50 -15.90 -4.44 1.99
C LEU A 50 -14.62 -4.91 2.68
N VAL A 51 -13.49 -4.88 1.99
CA VAL A 51 -12.20 -5.23 2.57
C VAL A 51 -11.80 -4.18 3.60
N THR A 52 -12.46 -4.19 4.77
CA THR A 52 -12.20 -3.24 5.87
C THR A 52 -11.02 -3.67 6.74
N ASN A 53 -10.52 -4.89 6.60
CA ASN A 53 -9.29 -5.33 7.25
C ASN A 53 -8.12 -5.17 6.28
N VAL A 54 -7.38 -4.07 6.43
CA VAL A 54 -6.04 -3.98 5.85
C VAL A 54 -5.22 -5.12 6.44
N SER A 55 -5.03 -6.15 5.64
CA SER A 55 -4.08 -7.19 5.98
C SER A 55 -2.67 -6.59 5.86
N GLU A 56 -1.84 -6.89 6.84
CA GLU A 56 -0.42 -6.58 6.81
C GLU A 56 0.33 -7.85 6.46
N VAL A 57 1.35 -7.74 5.63
CA VAL A 57 2.27 -8.82 5.38
C VAL A 57 3.59 -8.54 6.11
N LYS A 58 4.16 -9.58 6.70
CA LYS A 58 5.51 -9.53 7.26
C LYS A 58 6.51 -9.80 6.14
N LEU A 59 7.35 -8.83 5.86
CA LEU A 59 8.46 -8.93 4.93
C LEU A 59 9.71 -9.31 5.74
N ALA A 60 10.43 -10.32 5.28
CA ALA A 60 11.60 -10.83 6.01
C ALA A 60 12.77 -9.84 6.02
N GLY A 61 12.72 -8.83 5.15
CA GLY A 61 13.87 -7.98 4.86
C GLY A 61 14.91 -8.73 4.02
N GLY A 62 16.03 -8.07 3.76
CA GLY A 62 17.09 -8.64 2.96
C GLY A 62 17.93 -7.57 2.27
N GLU A 63 18.90 -8.02 1.49
CA GLU A 63 19.77 -7.19 0.67
C GLU A 63 19.23 -7.08 -0.75
N PHE A 64 19.29 -5.91 -1.34
CA PHE A 64 18.93 -5.69 -2.74
C PHE A 64 19.72 -4.54 -3.35
N ASP A 65 19.74 -4.46 -4.68
CA ASP A 65 20.28 -3.33 -5.41
C ASP A 65 19.16 -2.29 -5.63
N MET A 66 19.30 -1.14 -4.99
CA MET A 66 18.35 -0.03 -5.07
C MET A 66 18.74 0.92 -6.20
N GLY A 67 17.76 1.40 -6.97
CA GLY A 67 17.95 2.33 -8.08
C GLY A 67 17.60 1.75 -9.44
N ASP A 68 17.90 2.47 -10.53
CA ASP A 68 17.55 2.05 -11.89
C ASP A 68 18.70 1.31 -12.60
N LYS A 69 18.42 0.07 -13.05
CA LYS A 69 19.34 -0.76 -13.86
C LYS A 69 19.08 -0.66 -15.38
N PHE A 70 17.99 -0.01 -15.79
CA PHE A 70 17.59 0.00 -17.19
C PHE A 70 18.06 1.25 -17.94
N GLY A 71 18.70 2.18 -17.23
CA GLY A 71 19.26 3.40 -17.83
C GLY A 71 18.18 4.41 -18.22
N PHE A 72 17.04 4.39 -17.56
CA PHE A 72 16.03 5.40 -17.75
C PHE A 72 16.53 6.74 -17.22
N VAL A 73 16.31 7.81 -17.98
CA VAL A 73 16.64 9.17 -17.55
C VAL A 73 15.32 9.93 -17.45
N ASP A 74 14.91 10.25 -16.24
CA ASP A 74 13.81 11.16 -15.98
C ASP A 74 14.25 12.59 -16.41
N PRO A 75 13.59 13.22 -17.38
CA PRO A 75 13.96 14.58 -17.79
C PRO A 75 13.83 15.63 -16.68
N ALA A 76 12.92 15.41 -15.70
CA ALA A 76 12.70 16.32 -14.58
C ALA A 76 13.70 16.11 -13.43
N HIS A 77 14.16 14.87 -13.24
CA HIS A 77 15.04 14.45 -12.13
C HIS A 77 16.16 13.55 -12.65
N PRO A 78 17.01 14.04 -13.59
CA PRO A 78 18.06 13.22 -14.16
C PRO A 78 19.00 12.72 -13.06
N SER A 79 19.27 11.43 -13.05
CA SER A 79 20.22 10.75 -12.16
C SER A 79 19.82 10.61 -10.68
N ASP A 80 18.60 10.95 -10.27
CA ASP A 80 18.20 10.80 -8.86
C ASP A 80 17.96 9.32 -8.46
N GLU A 81 17.78 8.43 -9.43
CA GLU A 81 17.72 6.97 -9.26
C GLU A 81 19.11 6.31 -9.28
N LEU A 82 20.18 7.10 -9.36
CA LEU A 82 21.58 6.65 -9.47
C LEU A 82 22.48 7.26 -8.37
N PRO A 83 23.61 6.60 -8.05
CA PRO A 83 24.04 5.31 -8.55
C PRO A 83 23.21 4.15 -7.98
N ILE A 84 23.16 3.02 -8.71
CA ILE A 84 22.72 1.77 -8.12
C ILE A 84 23.63 1.44 -6.95
N HIS A 85 23.04 1.09 -5.81
CA HIS A 85 23.79 0.78 -4.61
C HIS A 85 23.11 -0.34 -3.81
N LYS A 86 23.92 -1.10 -3.09
CA LYS A 86 23.40 -2.16 -2.23
C LYS A 86 22.81 -1.58 -0.97
N VAL A 87 21.60 -2.05 -0.66
CA VAL A 87 20.85 -1.70 0.55
C VAL A 87 20.41 -2.97 1.24
N LYS A 88 20.42 -2.96 2.56
CA LYS A 88 19.83 -3.98 3.40
C LYS A 88 18.71 -3.37 4.24
N VAL A 89 17.55 -3.98 4.20
CA VAL A 89 16.41 -3.62 5.07
C VAL A 89 16.15 -4.74 6.08
N ASN A 90 15.82 -4.39 7.30
CA ASN A 90 15.40 -5.34 8.33
C ASN A 90 14.01 -5.88 8.03
N ALA A 91 13.58 -6.91 8.75
CA ALA A 91 12.21 -7.38 8.69
C ALA A 91 11.24 -6.29 9.19
N PHE A 92 10.13 -6.12 8.48
CA PHE A 92 9.09 -5.15 8.81
C PHE A 92 7.73 -5.65 8.33
N TYR A 93 6.66 -4.99 8.78
CA TYR A 93 5.31 -5.22 8.29
C TYR A 93 4.89 -4.08 7.37
N MET A 94 4.17 -4.40 6.32
CA MET A 94 3.59 -3.42 5.39
C MET A 94 2.14 -3.75 5.10
N ALA A 95 1.30 -2.73 5.00
CA ALA A 95 -0.07 -2.87 4.53
C ALA A 95 -0.09 -3.41 3.09
N THR A 96 -0.96 -4.38 2.82
CA THR A 96 -1.06 -5.01 1.49
C THR A 96 -1.58 -4.07 0.41
N THR A 97 -2.22 -2.97 0.80
CA THR A 97 -2.78 -1.93 -0.08
C THR A 97 -2.48 -0.55 0.48
N GLU A 98 -2.83 0.49 -0.26
CA GLU A 98 -2.86 1.86 0.24
C GLU A 98 -3.90 2.02 1.37
N THR A 99 -3.81 3.13 2.10
CA THR A 99 -4.82 3.51 3.10
C THR A 99 -6.09 4.00 2.40
N SER A 100 -7.25 3.43 2.75
CA SER A 100 -8.52 3.81 2.13
C SER A 100 -9.12 5.09 2.73
N ASN A 101 -10.03 5.70 1.98
CA ASN A 101 -10.84 6.82 2.45
C ASN A 101 -11.59 6.49 3.75
N LYS A 102 -12.16 5.27 3.87
CA LYS A 102 -12.88 4.84 5.09
C LYS A 102 -11.96 4.82 6.31
N GLN A 103 -10.76 4.30 6.16
CA GLN A 103 -9.79 4.25 7.27
C GLN A 103 -9.37 5.65 7.71
N PHE A 104 -9.16 6.55 6.75
CA PHE A 104 -8.82 7.93 7.06
C PHE A 104 -10.02 8.71 7.64
N LEU A 105 -11.24 8.41 7.20
CA LEU A 105 -12.48 8.93 7.78
C LEU A 105 -12.60 8.59 9.28
N ASP A 106 -12.27 7.33 9.65
CA ASP A 106 -12.29 6.89 11.04
C ASP A 106 -11.26 7.65 11.89
N PHE A 107 -10.08 7.90 11.34
CA PHE A 107 -9.07 8.76 11.97
C PHE A 107 -9.60 10.19 12.18
N LEU A 108 -10.19 10.79 11.16
CA LEU A 108 -10.69 12.17 11.23
C LEU A 108 -11.79 12.30 12.30
N ASN A 109 -12.79 11.43 12.28
CA ASN A 109 -13.91 11.47 13.24
C ASN A 109 -13.43 11.19 14.67
N SER A 110 -12.57 10.18 14.86
CA SER A 110 -11.99 9.87 16.16
C SER A 110 -11.13 11.01 16.71
N SER A 111 -10.33 11.65 15.85
CA SER A 111 -9.45 12.74 16.24
C SER A 111 -10.22 14.03 16.54
N LEU A 112 -11.27 14.30 15.76
CA LEU A 112 -12.16 15.44 16.01
C LEU A 112 -12.88 15.30 17.36
N ALA A 113 -13.46 14.14 17.64
CA ALA A 113 -14.14 13.87 18.91
C ALA A 113 -13.23 14.00 20.14
N LYS A 114 -11.92 13.78 19.94
CA LYS A 114 -10.88 13.92 20.99
C LYS A 114 -10.21 15.29 21.02
N GLY A 115 -10.66 16.25 20.20
CA GLY A 115 -10.07 17.57 20.08
C GLY A 115 -8.60 17.58 19.63
N LYS A 116 -8.19 16.57 18.83
CA LYS A 116 -6.82 16.47 18.29
C LYS A 116 -6.66 17.13 16.94
N ILE A 117 -7.76 17.43 16.28
CA ILE A 117 -7.82 18.18 15.02
C ILE A 117 -8.89 19.25 15.10
N GLU A 118 -8.80 20.24 14.23
CA GLU A 118 -9.80 21.31 14.04
C GLU A 118 -10.03 21.53 12.53
N VAL A 119 -11.22 22.04 12.18
CA VAL A 119 -11.56 22.36 10.80
C VAL A 119 -11.76 23.86 10.66
N LYS A 120 -11.04 24.48 9.73
CA LYS A 120 -11.13 25.91 9.39
C LYS A 120 -11.18 26.05 7.87
N ASN A 121 -12.21 26.74 7.35
CA ASN A 121 -12.37 26.97 5.91
C ASN A 121 -12.29 25.68 5.07
N ASN A 122 -12.93 24.61 5.52
CA ASN A 122 -12.95 23.29 4.87
C ASN A 122 -11.55 22.60 4.77
N ILE A 123 -10.62 23.01 5.62
CA ILE A 123 -9.29 22.42 5.75
C ILE A 123 -9.13 21.90 7.17
N VAL A 124 -8.60 20.69 7.30
CA VAL A 124 -8.33 20.04 8.57
C VAL A 124 -6.91 20.34 9.01
N TYR A 125 -6.76 20.82 10.23
CA TYR A 125 -5.47 21.13 10.87
C TYR A 125 -5.28 20.28 12.12
N GLY A 126 -4.03 20.07 12.52
CA GLY A 126 -3.73 19.63 13.89
C GLY A 126 -4.22 20.67 14.90
N ALA A 127 -4.79 20.25 16.02
CA ALA A 127 -5.39 21.16 17.01
C ALA A 127 -4.41 22.23 17.51
N GLY A 128 -4.81 23.49 17.43
CA GLY A 128 -4.00 24.64 17.81
C GLY A 128 -2.79 24.91 16.92
N GLY A 129 -2.65 24.19 15.81
CA GLY A 129 -1.53 24.30 14.88
C GLY A 129 -1.89 24.96 13.55
N THR A 130 -0.88 25.06 12.68
CA THR A 130 -0.99 25.55 11.30
C THR A 130 -0.74 24.45 10.27
N ASP A 131 -0.38 23.25 10.70
CA ASP A 131 -0.09 22.12 9.83
C ASP A 131 -1.39 21.56 9.24
N ILE A 132 -1.48 21.57 7.93
CA ILE A 132 -2.62 21.02 7.20
C ILE A 132 -2.51 19.48 7.17
N TYR A 133 -3.57 18.81 7.65
CA TYR A 133 -3.67 17.37 7.60
C TYR A 133 -4.44 16.88 6.37
N TYR A 134 -5.55 17.57 6.03
CA TYR A 134 -6.43 17.12 4.96
C TYR A 134 -7.26 18.28 4.37
N TYR A 135 -7.57 18.18 3.08
CA TYR A 135 -8.52 19.06 2.38
C TYR A 135 -9.83 18.35 2.16
N THR A 136 -10.94 18.90 2.66
CA THR A 136 -12.26 18.29 2.50
C THR A 136 -12.83 18.47 1.09
N ASN A 137 -13.88 17.73 0.74
CA ASN A 137 -14.54 17.86 -0.56
C ASN A 137 -15.27 19.21 -0.75
N GLN A 138 -15.52 19.96 0.31
CA GLN A 138 -15.99 21.34 0.22
C GLN A 138 -14.87 22.32 -0.19
N TYR A 139 -13.59 21.93 0.01
CA TYR A 139 -12.46 22.68 -0.53
C TYR A 139 -12.32 22.40 -2.04
N ALA A 140 -12.42 21.15 -2.45
CA ALA A 140 -12.40 20.75 -3.85
C ALA A 140 -13.11 19.40 -4.06
N SER A 141 -14.00 19.33 -5.04
CA SER A 141 -14.93 18.22 -5.27
C SER A 141 -14.28 16.87 -5.61
N TYR A 142 -12.99 16.86 -5.94
CA TYR A 142 -12.24 15.62 -6.18
C TYR A 142 -11.72 14.97 -4.90
N TYR A 143 -11.82 15.61 -3.73
CA TYR A 143 -11.58 14.96 -2.45
C TYR A 143 -12.84 14.23 -1.98
N SER A 144 -12.66 13.06 -1.39
CA SER A 144 -13.78 12.16 -1.15
C SER A 144 -14.51 12.43 0.17
N ILE A 145 -13.79 12.91 1.20
CA ILE A 145 -14.35 13.08 2.54
C ILE A 145 -14.80 14.54 2.74
N GLY A 146 -16.07 14.70 3.10
CA GLY A 146 -16.69 15.97 3.43
C GLY A 146 -16.83 16.20 4.93
N TYR A 147 -17.14 17.45 5.32
CA TYR A 147 -17.39 17.86 6.70
C TYR A 147 -18.65 18.73 6.78
N ASP A 148 -19.61 18.34 7.62
CA ASP A 148 -20.92 19.01 7.76
C ASP A 148 -20.98 20.08 8.89
N GLY A 149 -19.84 20.35 9.52
CA GLY A 149 -19.74 21.22 10.72
C GLY A 149 -19.72 20.44 12.05
N LYS A 150 -19.95 19.12 12.02
CA LYS A 150 -19.93 18.24 13.19
C LYS A 150 -19.15 16.96 12.98
N THR A 151 -19.34 16.32 11.82
CA THR A 151 -18.75 15.02 11.49
C THR A 151 -18.22 15.01 10.07
N PHE A 152 -17.25 14.12 9.84
CA PHE A 152 -16.81 13.79 8.50
C PHE A 152 -17.64 12.66 7.93
N SER A 153 -17.90 12.71 6.63
CA SER A 153 -18.67 11.70 5.90
C SER A 153 -18.09 11.47 4.51
N ILE A 154 -18.45 10.34 3.90
CA ILE A 154 -18.01 9.95 2.56
C ILE A 154 -19.16 9.25 1.83
N ALA A 155 -19.23 9.35 0.50
CA ALA A 155 -20.12 8.53 -0.29
C ALA A 155 -19.64 7.06 -0.29
N ASP A 156 -20.56 6.10 -0.05
CA ASP A 156 -20.25 4.68 0.15
C ASP A 156 -19.36 4.09 -0.94
N PHE A 157 -19.67 4.37 -2.21
CA PHE A 157 -18.88 3.86 -3.34
C PHE A 157 -17.45 4.40 -3.42
N ARG A 158 -17.08 5.40 -2.59
CA ARG A 158 -15.73 5.93 -2.47
C ARG A 158 -15.00 5.43 -1.22
N ALA A 159 -15.67 4.72 -0.35
CA ALA A 159 -15.12 4.29 0.95
C ALA A 159 -13.82 3.47 0.80
N ASN A 160 -13.79 2.58 -0.18
CA ASN A 160 -12.65 1.69 -0.43
C ASN A 160 -11.62 2.21 -1.45
N HIS A 161 -11.80 3.41 -1.97
CA HIS A 161 -10.75 4.03 -2.78
C HIS A 161 -9.63 4.56 -1.90
N PRO A 162 -8.39 4.67 -2.41
CA PRO A 162 -7.29 5.25 -1.64
C PRO A 162 -7.61 6.68 -1.23
N ILE A 163 -7.15 7.04 -0.04
CA ILE A 163 -7.22 8.43 0.41
C ILE A 163 -6.32 9.31 -0.44
N VAL A 164 -6.83 10.47 -0.83
CA VAL A 164 -6.08 11.54 -1.49
C VAL A 164 -6.43 12.88 -0.84
N GLY A 165 -5.61 13.92 -1.04
CA GLY A 165 -5.89 15.24 -0.47
C GLY A 165 -5.36 15.47 0.94
N MET A 166 -4.57 14.52 1.50
CA MET A 166 -3.85 14.76 2.75
C MET A 166 -2.42 15.24 2.46
N MET A 167 -1.86 15.93 3.44
CA MET A 167 -0.44 16.27 3.48
C MET A 167 0.35 15.15 4.17
N TRP A 168 1.65 15.09 3.94
CA TRP A 168 2.52 14.11 4.60
C TRP A 168 2.35 14.10 6.13
N ILE A 169 2.24 15.26 6.74
CA ILE A 169 2.03 15.38 8.20
C ILE A 169 0.68 14.81 8.64
N GLY A 170 -0.35 14.87 7.79
CA GLY A 170 -1.64 14.22 8.02
C GLY A 170 -1.55 12.70 7.96
N ALA A 171 -0.74 12.16 7.03
CA ALA A 171 -0.44 10.73 6.97
C ALA A 171 0.36 10.28 8.20
N ALA A 172 1.34 11.05 8.68
CA ALA A 172 2.08 10.79 9.90
C ALA A 172 1.16 10.80 11.15
N ALA A 173 0.23 11.75 11.23
CA ALA A 173 -0.77 11.82 12.29
C ALA A 173 -1.72 10.62 12.28
N TYR A 174 -2.12 10.15 11.09
CA TYR A 174 -2.87 8.91 10.94
C TYR A 174 -2.09 7.70 11.46
N CYS A 175 -0.80 7.59 11.14
CA CYS A 175 0.07 6.51 11.64
C CYS A 175 0.11 6.48 13.18
N ASN A 176 0.28 7.64 13.83
CA ASN A 176 0.24 7.74 15.28
C ASN A 176 -1.12 7.32 15.84
N TRP A 177 -2.22 7.84 15.27
CA TRP A 177 -3.56 7.45 15.67
C TRP A 177 -3.78 5.93 15.53
N LYS A 178 -3.41 5.34 14.40
CA LYS A 178 -3.54 3.89 14.16
C LYS A 178 -2.72 3.08 15.15
N SER A 179 -1.53 3.54 15.52
CA SER A 179 -0.69 2.93 16.56
C SER A 179 -1.44 2.84 17.88
N LEU A 180 -2.03 3.95 18.34
CA LEU A 180 -2.80 4.00 19.57
C LEU A 180 -4.04 3.10 19.53
N GLN A 181 -4.74 2.99 18.38
CA GLN A 181 -5.89 2.08 18.22
C GLN A 181 -5.48 0.60 18.38
N LYS A 182 -4.21 0.27 18.10
CA LYS A 182 -3.64 -1.08 18.22
C LYS A 182 -2.86 -1.30 19.53
N GLY A 183 -2.86 -0.33 20.46
CA GLY A 183 -2.08 -0.40 21.69
C GLY A 183 -0.56 -0.33 21.47
N LEU A 184 -0.13 0.24 20.34
CA LEU A 184 1.28 0.40 19.97
C LEU A 184 1.77 1.81 20.31
N GLN A 185 3.08 2.02 20.26
CA GLN A 185 3.71 3.31 20.51
C GLN A 185 3.60 4.22 19.27
N GLU A 186 3.37 5.50 19.48
CA GLU A 186 3.45 6.50 18.40
C GLU A 186 4.89 6.65 17.90
N CYS A 187 5.09 6.64 16.58
CA CYS A 187 6.40 6.77 15.96
C CYS A 187 6.80 8.21 15.64
N TYR A 188 5.82 9.08 15.38
CA TYR A 188 6.11 10.44 14.91
C TYR A 188 6.02 11.48 16.03
N ASN A 189 7.03 12.33 16.11
CA ASN A 189 6.89 13.65 16.71
C ASN A 189 6.33 14.59 15.62
N LEU A 190 5.05 14.95 15.73
CA LEU A 190 4.38 15.76 14.70
C LEU A 190 4.88 17.21 14.65
N THR A 191 5.46 17.73 15.74
CA THR A 191 6.04 19.08 15.77
C THR A 191 7.32 19.15 14.94
N THR A 192 8.21 18.15 15.08
CA THR A 192 9.49 18.10 14.39
C THR A 192 9.48 17.32 13.09
N SER A 193 8.38 16.57 12.81
CA SER A 193 8.25 15.64 11.68
C SER A 193 9.30 14.54 11.66
N VAL A 194 9.80 14.14 12.84
CA VAL A 194 10.79 13.09 13.00
C VAL A 194 10.09 11.78 13.37
N CYS A 195 10.47 10.69 12.70
CA CYS A 195 10.07 9.33 13.01
C CYS A 195 11.09 8.66 13.93
N ASP A 196 10.64 8.11 15.05
CA ASP A 196 11.45 7.24 15.92
C ASP A 196 11.25 5.78 15.50
N PHE A 197 12.20 5.26 14.74
CA PHE A 197 12.20 3.88 14.24
C PHE A 197 12.45 2.81 15.33
N THR A 198 12.68 3.21 16.58
CA THR A 198 12.76 2.25 17.70
C THR A 198 11.41 1.88 18.26
N LYS A 199 10.36 2.62 17.89
CA LYS A 199 8.98 2.41 18.33
C LYS A 199 8.31 1.29 17.53
N SER A 200 7.34 0.62 18.17
CA SER A 200 6.60 -0.51 17.59
C SER A 200 5.41 -0.11 16.72
N GLY A 201 5.09 1.18 16.65
CA GLY A 201 3.88 1.67 15.99
C GLY A 201 3.96 1.74 14.46
N TYR A 202 2.86 2.22 13.91
CA TYR A 202 2.75 2.48 12.48
C TYR A 202 3.52 3.72 12.08
N ARG A 203 4.06 3.67 10.88
CA ARG A 203 4.77 4.75 10.21
C ARG A 203 4.61 4.62 8.69
N LEU A 204 5.03 5.60 7.94
CA LEU A 204 5.26 5.46 6.52
C LEU A 204 6.47 4.55 6.29
N PRO A 205 6.52 3.79 5.20
CA PRO A 205 7.73 3.05 4.84
C PRO A 205 8.87 4.01 4.54
N THR A 206 10.12 3.59 4.78
CA THR A 206 11.26 4.27 4.20
C THR A 206 11.29 4.06 2.69
N GLU A 207 12.04 4.88 1.96
CA GLU A 207 12.19 4.72 0.52
C GLU A 207 12.75 3.34 0.16
N ALA A 208 13.73 2.87 0.92
CA ALA A 208 14.33 1.55 0.73
C ALA A 208 13.36 0.39 1.06
N GLU A 209 12.56 0.52 2.11
CA GLU A 209 11.52 -0.47 2.45
C GLU A 209 10.46 -0.52 1.35
N TRP A 210 10.04 0.63 0.84
CA TRP A 210 9.07 0.70 -0.24
C TRP A 210 9.59 0.03 -1.51
N GLU A 211 10.81 0.34 -1.95
CA GLU A 211 11.38 -0.25 -3.16
C GLU A 211 11.62 -1.76 -3.00
N TYR A 212 12.15 -2.21 -1.85
CA TYR A 212 12.28 -3.63 -1.52
C TYR A 212 10.94 -4.36 -1.62
N ALA A 213 9.90 -3.77 -1.03
CA ALA A 213 8.54 -4.30 -1.05
C ALA A 213 7.96 -4.36 -2.45
N ALA A 214 8.12 -3.28 -3.24
CA ALA A 214 7.63 -3.21 -4.62
C ALA A 214 8.29 -4.24 -5.54
N ARG A 215 9.58 -4.53 -5.32
CA ARG A 215 10.30 -5.57 -6.07
C ARG A 215 9.90 -7.01 -5.72
N GLY A 216 9.02 -7.21 -4.75
CA GLY A 216 8.57 -8.55 -4.34
C GLY A 216 9.71 -9.45 -3.83
N GLY A 217 10.82 -8.88 -3.33
CA GLY A 217 12.02 -9.63 -2.94
C GLY A 217 12.89 -10.09 -4.11
N HIS A 218 12.54 -9.76 -5.35
CA HIS A 218 13.32 -10.11 -6.52
C HIS A 218 14.57 -9.23 -6.64
N THR A 219 15.72 -9.81 -6.39
CA THR A 219 17.02 -9.17 -6.62
C THR A 219 17.69 -9.70 -7.88
N ASN A 220 17.29 -10.89 -8.34
CA ASN A 220 17.75 -11.50 -9.57
C ASN A 220 16.73 -12.54 -10.08
N PRO A 221 16.01 -12.28 -11.18
CA PRO A 221 16.16 -11.10 -12.03
C PRO A 221 15.65 -9.80 -11.37
N TYR A 222 16.28 -8.69 -11.73
CA TYR A 222 15.88 -7.36 -11.33
C TYR A 222 14.78 -6.86 -12.27
N TYR A 223 13.60 -6.59 -11.75
CA TYR A 223 12.43 -6.17 -12.55
C TYR A 223 12.25 -4.65 -12.56
N ASN A 224 11.74 -4.14 -13.68
CA ASN A 224 11.38 -2.73 -13.83
C ASN A 224 10.04 -2.40 -13.13
N TYR A 225 9.13 -3.37 -13.08
CA TYR A 225 7.81 -3.28 -12.47
C TYR A 225 7.63 -4.35 -11.38
N PRO A 226 6.63 -4.24 -10.50
CA PRO A 226 6.43 -5.19 -9.39
C PRO A 226 6.35 -6.66 -9.82
N ASN A 227 5.80 -6.94 -11.02
CA ASN A 227 5.53 -8.29 -11.51
C ASN A 227 6.35 -8.65 -12.76
N GLY A 228 7.44 -7.94 -13.07
CA GLY A 228 8.27 -8.26 -14.23
C GLY A 228 8.76 -7.02 -15.00
N ASN A 229 9.09 -7.24 -16.28
CA ASN A 229 9.57 -6.18 -17.18
C ASN A 229 8.53 -5.70 -18.19
N THR A 230 7.30 -6.19 -18.08
CA THR A 230 6.15 -5.78 -18.90
C THR A 230 4.97 -5.49 -17.98
N ILE A 231 4.13 -4.54 -18.36
CA ILE A 231 2.92 -4.20 -17.64
C ILE A 231 1.73 -4.94 -18.27
N ASP A 232 0.99 -5.67 -17.45
CA ASP A 232 -0.36 -6.12 -17.78
C ASP A 232 -1.35 -5.03 -17.33
N LYS A 233 -1.89 -4.29 -18.28
CA LYS A 233 -2.81 -3.18 -18.03
C LYS A 233 -4.10 -3.60 -17.31
N SER A 234 -4.50 -4.88 -17.40
CA SER A 234 -5.66 -5.41 -16.66
C SER A 234 -5.36 -5.70 -15.18
N GLY A 235 -4.12 -5.54 -14.74
CA GLY A 235 -3.64 -5.76 -13.38
C GLY A 235 -3.22 -4.47 -12.65
N VAL A 236 -3.44 -3.27 -13.24
CA VAL A 236 -2.93 -2.02 -12.69
C VAL A 236 -3.79 -0.83 -13.13
N ASN A 237 -3.92 0.19 -12.27
CA ASN A 237 -4.56 1.45 -12.61
C ASN A 237 -3.50 2.47 -13.07
N LEU A 238 -3.34 2.56 -14.38
CA LEU A 238 -2.50 3.54 -15.08
C LEU A 238 -3.31 4.16 -16.21
N PRO A 239 -2.89 5.30 -16.79
CA PRO A 239 -3.52 5.85 -17.98
C PRO A 239 -3.59 4.81 -19.11
N GLU A 240 -4.72 4.76 -19.78
CA GLU A 240 -4.99 3.81 -20.86
C GLU A 240 -4.94 2.33 -20.41
N SER A 241 -5.19 2.05 -19.12
CA SER A 241 -5.34 0.68 -18.62
C SER A 241 -6.62 0.01 -19.14
N GLY A 242 -7.61 0.82 -19.54
CA GLY A 242 -8.91 0.34 -19.98
C GLY A 242 -9.79 -0.11 -18.82
N ASP A 243 -9.45 0.27 -17.59
CA ASP A 243 -10.28 -0.03 -16.44
C ASP A 243 -11.58 0.80 -16.44
N PRO A 244 -12.65 0.34 -15.75
CA PRO A 244 -13.95 0.97 -15.84
C PRO A 244 -14.06 2.32 -15.12
N TYR A 245 -13.02 2.78 -14.44
CA TYR A 245 -12.97 4.11 -13.81
C TYR A 245 -12.34 5.17 -14.72
N GLU A 246 -11.66 4.76 -15.80
CA GLU A 246 -11.14 5.70 -16.80
C GLU A 246 -12.25 6.53 -17.44
N GLY A 247 -12.01 7.80 -17.67
CA GLY A 247 -13.00 8.72 -18.24
C GLY A 247 -14.11 9.13 -17.28
N GLY A 248 -14.05 8.70 -16.02
CA GLY A 248 -14.95 9.15 -14.96
C GLY A 248 -14.61 10.53 -14.41
N SER A 249 -15.22 10.87 -13.29
CA SER A 249 -14.89 12.09 -12.56
C SER A 249 -13.57 11.90 -11.78
N ILE A 250 -12.70 12.90 -11.81
CA ILE A 250 -11.46 12.93 -11.03
C ILE A 250 -11.79 12.77 -9.51
N PRO A 251 -11.03 11.97 -8.78
CA PRO A 251 -9.91 11.12 -9.21
C PRO A 251 -10.38 9.79 -9.81
N ASN A 252 -9.71 9.32 -10.86
CA ASN A 252 -9.99 8.03 -11.50
C ASN A 252 -9.29 6.88 -10.79
N THR A 253 -9.22 6.91 -9.47
CA THR A 253 -8.68 5.81 -8.67
C THR A 253 -9.61 4.59 -8.75
N THR A 254 -9.04 3.40 -8.64
CA THR A 254 -9.77 2.17 -8.37
C THR A 254 -9.85 1.92 -6.85
N PRO A 255 -10.80 1.12 -6.35
CA PRO A 255 -10.74 0.63 -4.98
C PRO A 255 -9.41 -0.07 -4.70
N ILE A 256 -8.89 0.07 -3.48
CA ILE A 256 -7.64 -0.58 -3.07
C ILE A 256 -7.72 -2.10 -3.27
N GLY A 257 -6.69 -2.72 -3.85
CA GLY A 257 -6.65 -4.15 -4.15
C GLY A 257 -7.68 -4.59 -5.19
N PHE A 258 -8.13 -3.69 -6.07
CA PHE A 258 -9.14 -3.98 -7.10
C PHE A 258 -8.69 -5.09 -8.05
N TYR A 259 -7.41 -5.17 -8.36
CA TYR A 259 -6.81 -6.09 -9.32
C TYR A 259 -6.42 -7.42 -8.67
N ASP A 260 -7.42 -8.19 -8.21
CA ASP A 260 -7.23 -9.47 -7.50
C ASP A 260 -7.40 -10.72 -8.40
N GLY A 261 -7.44 -10.53 -9.72
CA GLY A 261 -7.61 -11.62 -10.69
C GLY A 261 -9.05 -12.09 -10.89
N LYS A 262 -10.04 -11.41 -10.28
CA LYS A 262 -11.44 -11.83 -10.35
C LYS A 262 -12.26 -10.96 -11.30
N LEU A 263 -13.36 -11.55 -11.78
CA LEU A 263 -14.40 -10.82 -12.50
C LEU A 263 -15.11 -9.87 -11.52
N LYS A 264 -15.12 -8.57 -11.83
CA LYS A 264 -15.81 -7.53 -11.07
C LYS A 264 -17.18 -7.25 -11.65
N GLN A 265 -18.14 -6.94 -10.79
CA GLN A 265 -19.49 -6.54 -11.17
C GLN A 265 -19.68 -5.05 -10.90
N LYS A 266 -20.26 -4.31 -11.83
CA LYS A 266 -20.53 -2.89 -11.63
C LYS A 266 -21.44 -2.62 -10.42
N THR A 267 -22.35 -3.53 -10.11
CA THR A 267 -23.26 -3.42 -8.94
C THR A 267 -22.51 -3.32 -7.61
N ASP A 268 -21.33 -3.92 -7.52
CA ASP A 268 -20.54 -3.97 -6.29
C ASP A 268 -19.60 -2.77 -6.15
N PHE A 269 -19.24 -2.17 -7.26
CA PHE A 269 -18.19 -1.13 -7.32
C PHE A 269 -18.66 0.22 -7.82
N ASN A 270 -19.84 0.30 -8.42
CA ASN A 270 -20.46 1.52 -8.93
C ASN A 270 -19.53 2.41 -9.79
N TRP A 271 -18.71 1.78 -10.67
CA TRP A 271 -17.86 2.56 -11.58
C TRP A 271 -18.65 3.36 -12.60
N PRO A 272 -18.07 4.44 -13.18
CA PRO A 272 -18.78 5.30 -14.13
C PRO A 272 -19.07 4.59 -15.45
N GLY A 273 -18.91 4.46 -16.43
CA GLY A 273 -19.08 3.77 -17.70
C GLY A 273 -20.25 2.78 -17.78
N SER A 274 -20.48 2.22 -18.94
CA SER A 274 -21.64 1.32 -19.21
C SER A 274 -21.30 -0.16 -19.01
N ALA A 275 -20.02 -0.54 -18.90
CA ALA A 275 -19.60 -1.94 -18.75
C ALA A 275 -20.22 -2.55 -17.49
N ALA A 276 -20.94 -3.66 -17.63
CA ALA A 276 -21.56 -4.36 -16.50
C ALA A 276 -20.54 -5.15 -15.67
N THR A 277 -19.46 -5.59 -16.30
CA THR A 277 -18.39 -6.40 -15.69
C THR A 277 -17.03 -5.96 -16.18
N TYR A 278 -16.01 -6.26 -15.37
CA TYR A 278 -14.60 -6.06 -15.75
C TYR A 278 -13.75 -7.20 -15.21
N GLN A 279 -12.98 -7.86 -16.07
CA GLN A 279 -12.06 -8.92 -15.68
C GLN A 279 -10.70 -8.32 -15.33
N THR A 280 -10.29 -8.47 -14.07
CA THR A 280 -8.94 -8.07 -13.64
C THR A 280 -7.94 -9.21 -13.80
N SER A 281 -6.67 -8.89 -14.04
CA SER A 281 -5.55 -9.76 -13.73
C SER A 281 -5.14 -9.61 -12.27
N ASN A 282 -4.35 -10.55 -11.74
CA ASN A 282 -3.80 -10.42 -10.40
C ASN A 282 -2.64 -9.42 -10.39
N GLY A 283 -2.86 -8.25 -9.81
CA GLY A 283 -1.88 -7.18 -9.66
C GLY A 283 -0.96 -7.29 -8.43
N ALA A 284 -1.19 -8.30 -7.56
CA ALA A 284 -0.33 -8.51 -6.41
C ALA A 284 1.07 -8.97 -6.83
N ASN A 285 2.12 -8.43 -6.22
CA ASN A 285 3.47 -8.97 -6.36
C ASN A 285 3.66 -10.24 -5.49
N ASP A 286 4.85 -10.83 -5.52
CA ASP A 286 5.13 -12.10 -4.80
C ASP A 286 5.06 -11.98 -3.27
N PHE A 287 5.07 -10.78 -2.72
CA PHE A 287 4.77 -10.54 -1.31
C PHE A 287 3.27 -10.41 -1.02
N GLY A 288 2.41 -10.45 -2.03
CA GLY A 288 0.97 -10.23 -1.90
C GLY A 288 0.59 -8.76 -1.71
N LEU A 289 1.45 -7.83 -2.15
CA LEU A 289 1.20 -6.39 -2.11
C LEU A 289 0.55 -5.95 -3.41
N TYR A 290 -0.58 -5.25 -3.29
CA TYR A 290 -1.33 -4.67 -4.41
C TYR A 290 -0.99 -3.20 -4.58
N ASP A 291 -1.28 -2.68 -5.76
CA ASP A 291 -1.20 -1.26 -6.09
C ASP A 291 0.19 -0.64 -5.82
N MET A 292 1.26 -1.49 -5.87
CA MET A 292 2.65 -1.01 -5.81
C MET A 292 3.09 -0.28 -7.08
N LEU A 293 2.19 -0.19 -8.06
CA LEU A 293 2.34 0.55 -9.29
C LEU A 293 0.99 1.14 -9.67
N GLY A 294 0.94 2.44 -9.96
CA GLY A 294 -0.29 3.12 -10.35
C GLY A 294 -1.23 3.40 -9.19
N ASN A 295 -2.51 3.55 -9.46
CA ASN A 295 -3.57 4.03 -8.58
C ASN A 295 -3.23 5.39 -7.99
N VAL A 296 -2.48 5.48 -6.90
CA VAL A 296 -2.00 6.76 -6.37
C VAL A 296 -0.50 6.71 -6.06
N TRP A 297 0.20 7.83 -6.22
CA TRP A 297 1.50 8.02 -5.61
C TRP A 297 1.43 7.75 -4.12
N GLU A 298 2.49 7.26 -3.52
CA GLU A 298 2.55 6.97 -2.10
C GLU A 298 3.63 7.77 -1.40
N TYR A 299 3.23 8.53 -0.37
CA TYR A 299 4.19 9.13 0.54
C TYR A 299 5.07 8.08 1.20
N ILE A 300 6.37 8.37 1.24
CA ILE A 300 7.34 7.65 2.06
C ILE A 300 7.77 8.51 3.26
N ASN A 301 8.43 7.88 4.23
CA ASN A 301 8.95 8.59 5.41
C ASN A 301 10.06 9.58 5.06
N ASP A 302 10.88 9.25 4.08
CA ASP A 302 12.15 9.91 3.80
C ASP A 302 11.96 11.33 3.26
N TRP A 303 12.85 12.22 3.66
CA TRP A 303 13.06 13.43 2.90
C TRP A 303 13.56 13.08 1.49
N TYR A 304 13.09 13.79 0.48
CA TYR A 304 13.64 13.65 -0.85
C TYR A 304 15.03 14.28 -0.93
N GLY A 305 15.98 13.53 -1.46
CA GLY A 305 17.34 14.01 -1.73
C GLY A 305 17.77 13.56 -3.12
N GLN A 306 17.91 14.53 -4.05
CA GLN A 306 18.25 14.24 -5.45
C GLN A 306 19.53 13.39 -5.58
N ASN A 307 20.56 13.68 -4.79
CA ASN A 307 21.85 12.99 -4.84
C ASN A 307 22.04 11.97 -3.70
N TYR A 308 20.97 11.62 -2.99
CA TYR A 308 21.08 10.81 -1.77
C TYR A 308 21.68 9.44 -2.02
N TYR A 309 21.38 8.80 -3.15
CA TYR A 309 21.88 7.45 -3.47
C TYR A 309 23.40 7.35 -3.50
N SER A 310 24.12 8.43 -3.80
CA SER A 310 25.59 8.46 -3.75
C SER A 310 26.17 8.39 -2.34
N THR A 311 25.37 8.66 -1.31
CA THR A 311 25.76 8.70 0.11
C THR A 311 24.89 7.84 1.01
N SER A 312 23.93 7.14 0.44
CA SER A 312 22.99 6.28 1.17
C SER A 312 23.75 5.21 1.97
N PRO A 313 23.47 5.03 3.26
CA PRO A 313 24.06 3.96 4.03
C PRO A 313 23.54 2.60 3.54
N TYR A 314 24.34 1.56 3.72
CA TYR A 314 23.97 0.19 3.39
C TYR A 314 22.81 -0.34 4.26
N ASP A 315 22.90 -0.14 5.59
CA ASP A 315 21.93 -0.69 6.54
C ASP A 315 20.74 0.27 6.79
N ASN A 316 19.54 -0.15 6.45
CA ASN A 316 18.28 0.52 6.77
C ASN A 316 18.29 2.03 6.52
N PRO A 317 18.57 2.50 5.29
CA PRO A 317 18.60 3.92 4.97
C PRO A 317 17.21 4.56 5.25
N LYS A 318 17.24 5.80 5.73
CA LYS A 318 16.05 6.55 6.17
C LYS A 318 15.92 7.91 5.47
N GLY A 319 16.62 8.06 4.35
CA GLY A 319 16.72 9.32 3.63
C GLY A 319 17.74 10.29 4.27
N PRO A 320 17.95 11.46 3.65
CA PRO A 320 18.79 12.50 4.19
C PRO A 320 18.14 13.13 5.45
N GLU A 321 18.95 13.74 6.31
CA GLU A 321 18.46 14.43 7.53
C GLU A 321 17.57 15.62 7.19
N THR A 322 17.81 16.27 6.06
CA THR A 322 17.03 17.40 5.56
C THR A 322 16.65 17.19 4.11
N GLY A 323 15.45 17.63 3.74
CA GLY A 323 14.97 17.53 2.38
C GLY A 323 15.75 18.44 1.42
N PHE A 324 15.87 18.01 0.18
CA PHE A 324 16.34 18.85 -0.90
C PHE A 324 15.42 20.08 -1.03
N ILE A 325 16.03 21.27 -1.07
CA ILE A 325 15.28 22.50 -1.18
C ILE A 325 14.97 22.77 -2.66
N MET A 326 13.71 22.72 -2.99
CA MET A 326 13.22 22.98 -4.33
C MET A 326 13.23 24.48 -4.65
N PRO A 327 13.02 24.90 -5.92
CA PRO A 327 13.02 26.31 -6.31
C PRO A 327 12.04 27.20 -5.54
N ASP A 328 10.99 26.63 -4.94
CA ASP A 328 10.05 27.32 -4.05
C ASP A 328 10.57 27.54 -2.62
N SER A 329 11.84 27.24 -2.38
CA SER A 329 12.52 27.33 -1.09
C SER A 329 11.98 26.44 0.02
N LYS A 330 11.31 25.31 -0.33
CA LYS A 330 10.76 24.35 0.63
C LYS A 330 11.44 22.98 0.51
N PRO A 331 11.58 22.25 1.63
CA PRO A 331 11.99 20.87 1.58
C PRO A 331 10.82 19.95 1.20
N TYR A 332 11.11 18.83 0.56
CA TYR A 332 10.12 17.89 0.06
C TYR A 332 10.34 16.49 0.63
N ARG A 333 9.25 15.76 0.83
CA ARG A 333 9.27 14.31 1.10
C ARG A 333 9.26 13.54 -0.20
N GLY A 334 9.79 12.32 -0.18
CA GLY A 334 9.71 11.43 -1.31
C GLY A 334 8.32 10.85 -1.49
N MET A 335 7.99 10.50 -2.73
CA MET A 335 6.82 9.70 -3.09
C MET A 335 7.20 8.66 -4.14
N ARG A 336 6.46 7.54 -4.20
CA ARG A 336 6.78 6.35 -5.01
C ARG A 336 5.52 5.78 -5.67
N GLY A 337 5.69 4.95 -6.71
CA GLY A 337 4.67 4.09 -7.28
C GLY A 337 4.00 4.55 -8.56
N GLY A 338 4.04 5.82 -8.90
CA GLY A 338 3.21 6.34 -9.99
C GLY A 338 1.74 6.46 -9.60
N ASN A 339 0.88 6.80 -10.53
CA ASN A 339 -0.54 7.01 -10.26
C ASN A 339 -1.41 6.81 -11.50
N TRP A 340 -2.73 6.89 -11.34
CA TRP A 340 -3.74 6.76 -12.39
C TRP A 340 -3.66 7.85 -13.48
N TYR A 341 -2.99 8.97 -13.22
CA TYR A 341 -2.94 10.13 -14.13
C TYR A 341 -1.64 10.20 -14.93
N ASN A 342 -0.49 9.87 -14.33
CA ASN A 342 0.82 9.86 -14.99
C ASN A 342 1.12 8.48 -15.57
N GLY A 343 1.10 8.37 -16.89
CA GLY A 343 1.30 7.13 -17.61
C GLY A 343 2.75 6.83 -17.97
N LEU A 344 2.92 5.70 -18.64
CA LEU A 344 4.21 5.28 -19.20
C LEU A 344 4.59 6.09 -20.43
N VAL A 345 3.60 6.65 -21.13
CA VAL A 345 3.83 7.43 -22.35
C VAL A 345 2.82 8.57 -22.41
N VAL A 346 3.28 9.79 -22.25
CA VAL A 346 2.49 10.99 -22.47
C VAL A 346 2.99 11.65 -23.77
N ASN A 347 2.10 11.85 -24.75
CA ASN A 347 2.42 12.47 -26.04
C ASN A 347 3.59 11.80 -26.79
N GLY A 348 3.70 10.46 -26.68
CA GLY A 348 4.79 9.71 -27.32
C GLY A 348 6.13 9.76 -26.58
N VAL A 349 6.18 10.40 -25.41
CA VAL A 349 7.35 10.43 -24.52
C VAL A 349 7.08 9.49 -23.36
N ASN A 350 8.01 8.57 -23.12
CA ASN A 350 7.98 7.74 -21.89
C ASN A 350 8.33 8.63 -20.70
N ASP A 351 7.35 8.97 -19.85
CA ASP A 351 7.60 9.78 -18.66
C ASP A 351 8.25 8.99 -17.51
N GLY A 352 8.27 7.66 -17.64
CA GLY A 352 8.97 6.76 -16.73
C GLY A 352 8.49 6.74 -15.30
N HIS A 353 7.46 7.49 -14.94
CA HIS A 353 7.01 7.62 -13.55
C HIS A 353 6.47 6.31 -12.94
N SER A 354 5.96 5.43 -13.78
CA SER A 354 5.40 4.16 -13.34
C SER A 354 6.44 3.03 -13.38
N ARG A 355 7.53 3.17 -12.60
CA ARG A 355 8.59 2.15 -12.42
C ARG A 355 8.91 1.99 -10.94
N VAL A 356 9.37 0.80 -10.56
CA VAL A 356 9.73 0.52 -9.16
C VAL A 356 10.85 1.44 -8.67
N SER A 357 11.82 1.78 -9.51
CA SER A 357 12.95 2.65 -9.17
C SER A 357 12.61 4.14 -9.16
N ASN A 358 11.50 4.55 -9.81
CA ASN A 358 11.19 5.97 -9.95
C ASN A 358 11.01 6.69 -8.62
N ARG A 359 11.61 7.87 -8.51
CA ARG A 359 11.63 8.74 -7.34
C ARG A 359 10.99 10.08 -7.68
N ASN A 360 10.18 10.60 -6.77
CA ASN A 360 9.58 11.92 -6.98
C ASN A 360 9.48 12.71 -5.68
N PRO A 361 9.67 14.04 -5.71
CA PRO A 361 9.48 14.90 -4.56
C PRO A 361 8.01 15.32 -4.37
N SER A 362 7.56 15.42 -3.13
CA SER A 362 6.24 15.95 -2.79
C SER A 362 6.24 16.85 -1.56
N TYR A 363 5.34 17.83 -1.53
CA TYR A 363 5.13 18.69 -0.39
C TYR A 363 4.76 17.91 0.87
N TYR A 364 5.27 18.35 2.03
CA TYR A 364 4.96 17.67 3.28
C TYR A 364 4.11 18.53 4.25
N ARG A 365 4.16 19.85 4.14
CA ARG A 365 3.40 20.80 4.96
C ARG A 365 2.98 22.02 4.14
N GLY A 366 1.88 22.64 4.55
CA GLY A 366 1.43 23.90 4.02
C GLY A 366 0.52 23.80 2.79
N PRO A 367 0.02 24.93 2.32
CA PRO A 367 -0.89 24.97 1.20
C PRO A 367 -0.17 24.47 -0.06
N GLN A 368 -0.78 23.48 -0.67
CA GLN A 368 -0.46 23.12 -2.04
C GLN A 368 -0.78 24.33 -2.95
N ASP A 369 -0.14 24.38 -4.11
CA ASP A 369 -0.64 25.24 -5.17
C ASP A 369 -2.12 24.89 -5.40
N PRO A 370 -3.05 25.82 -5.20
CA PRO A 370 -4.48 25.55 -5.42
C PRO A 370 -4.79 25.12 -6.86
N ASN A 371 -3.85 25.34 -7.80
CA ASN A 371 -3.96 24.89 -9.17
C ASN A 371 -3.43 23.46 -9.39
N HIS A 372 -2.77 22.84 -8.40
CA HIS A 372 -2.22 21.49 -8.48
C HIS A 372 -2.54 20.68 -7.21
N PRO A 373 -3.80 20.37 -6.96
CA PRO A 373 -4.18 19.55 -5.82
C PRO A 373 -3.70 18.11 -6.04
N TYR A 374 -3.11 17.49 -5.01
CA TYR A 374 -2.65 16.11 -5.07
C TYR A 374 -3.81 15.11 -4.95
N TYR A 375 -4.73 15.11 -5.93
CA TYR A 375 -5.80 14.13 -6.05
C TYR A 375 -5.33 12.76 -6.57
N HIS A 376 -4.02 12.60 -6.66
CA HIS A 376 -3.34 11.39 -7.14
C HIS A 376 -2.22 10.93 -6.18
N LEU A 377 -2.21 11.42 -4.93
CA LEU A 377 -1.20 11.09 -3.93
C LEU A 377 -1.87 10.61 -2.64
N GLY A 378 -1.55 9.40 -2.25
CA GLY A 378 -1.99 8.69 -1.07
C GLY A 378 -0.81 8.20 -0.23
N PHE A 379 -1.00 7.11 0.50
CA PHE A 379 0.05 6.45 1.27
C PHE A 379 -0.36 5.05 1.71
N ARG A 380 0.60 4.20 2.02
CA ARG A 380 0.41 2.98 2.81
C ARG A 380 1.21 3.02 4.10
N VAL A 381 0.86 2.18 5.06
CA VAL A 381 1.55 2.13 6.35
C VAL A 381 2.49 0.94 6.43
N ALA A 382 3.56 1.13 7.21
CA ALA A 382 4.49 0.08 7.63
C ALA A 382 4.66 0.12 9.16
N ARG A 383 5.28 -0.89 9.75
CA ARG A 383 5.72 -0.92 11.14
C ARG A 383 6.84 -1.94 11.35
N ASN A 384 7.56 -1.80 12.45
CA ASN A 384 8.61 -2.75 12.83
C ASN A 384 8.02 -4.06 13.34
#